data_d7ab951230df6eda8f25c2e087772fcf
#
_entry.id   d7ab951230df6eda8f25c2e087772fcf
#
_cell.length_a   1.000
_cell.length_b   1.000
_cell.length_c   1.000
_cell.angle_alpha   90.00
_cell.angle_beta   90.00
_cell.angle_gamma   90.00
#
_symmetry.space_group_name_H-M   'P 1'
#
loop_
_entity.id
_entity.type
_entity.pdbx_description
1 polymer ?
#
loop_
_entity_poly.entity_id
_entity_poly.type
_entity_poly.pdbx_seq_one_letter_code
_entity_poly.pdbx_strand_id
1 'polypeptide(L)'
;MLCDRGQAWLLSCNRQKIEQAAGRFTFQGSVLNGMAQHWSMLEILASQIAEAMPMLTGYIGVDVILHEGGVSVLEINPRLTTSYAGLHGALVYNPARLLIDLIYNSAFSSAGFELPVNIQRNMVEVSVHD
;
A
#
# COMPACT_ATOMS: atom_id res chain seq x y z
N MET A 1 -0.38 2.18 0.53
CA MET A 1 -0.95 3.01 1.62
C MET A 1 -1.53 4.30 1.06
N LEU A 2 -2.38 4.97 1.83
CA LEU A 2 -2.72 6.38 1.62
C LEU A 2 -1.88 7.24 2.56
N CYS A 3 -1.53 8.45 2.13
CA CYS A 3 -0.85 9.46 2.96
C CYS A 3 -1.52 10.82 2.83
N ASP A 4 -1.50 11.58 3.91
CA ASP A 4 -1.85 12.99 3.92
C ASP A 4 -1.27 13.69 5.16
N ARG A 5 -0.58 14.80 4.96
CA ARG A 5 -0.07 15.68 6.03
C ARG A 5 0.62 14.94 7.19
N GLY A 6 1.53 14.01 6.86
CA GLY A 6 2.29 13.25 7.84
C GLY A 6 1.54 12.07 8.48
N GLN A 7 0.34 11.77 8.01
CA GLN A 7 -0.43 10.59 8.41
C GLN A 7 -0.44 9.52 7.32
N ALA A 8 -0.53 8.26 7.72
CA ALA A 8 -0.64 7.13 6.79
C ALA A 8 -1.75 6.17 7.20
N TRP A 9 -2.38 5.57 6.18
CA TRP A 9 -3.35 4.50 6.32
C TRP A 9 -2.91 3.33 5.45
N LEU A 10 -2.49 2.24 6.10
CA LEU A 10 -2.08 1.04 5.39
C LEU A 10 -3.32 0.35 4.77
N LEU A 11 -3.30 0.13 3.46
CA LEU A 11 -4.41 -0.50 2.74
C LEU A 11 -4.21 -1.99 2.56
N SER A 12 -2.98 -2.43 2.27
CA SER A 12 -2.66 -3.83 2.05
C SER A 12 -1.16 -4.10 2.25
N CYS A 13 -0.85 -5.32 2.68
CA CYS A 13 0.51 -5.85 2.82
C CYS A 13 0.73 -6.93 1.77
N ASN A 14 1.37 -6.57 0.67
CA ASN A 14 1.45 -7.39 -0.52
C ASN A 14 2.75 -8.19 -0.58
N ARG A 15 2.68 -9.40 -1.14
CA ARG A 15 3.85 -10.18 -1.52
C ARG A 15 4.04 -10.08 -3.03
N GLN A 16 5.20 -9.59 -3.45
CA GLN A 16 5.59 -9.61 -4.86
C GLN A 16 5.90 -11.05 -5.31
N LYS A 17 5.47 -11.39 -6.51
CA LYS A 17 5.84 -12.63 -7.19
C LYS A 17 6.98 -12.31 -8.15
N ILE A 18 8.17 -12.78 -7.79
CA ILE A 18 9.38 -12.54 -8.59
C ILE A 18 9.92 -13.88 -9.03
N GLU A 19 10.10 -14.04 -10.32
CA GLU A 19 10.80 -15.16 -10.93
C GLU A 19 12.26 -14.82 -11.09
N GLN A 20 13.14 -15.77 -10.74
CA GLN A 20 14.57 -15.66 -10.99
C GLN A 20 14.98 -16.70 -12.02
N ALA A 21 15.34 -16.27 -13.21
CA ALA A 21 15.83 -17.12 -14.28
C ALA A 21 17.05 -16.48 -14.95
N ALA A 22 18.09 -17.29 -15.26
CA ALA A 22 19.30 -16.85 -15.95
C ALA A 22 19.95 -15.59 -15.36
N GLY A 23 19.97 -15.43 -14.04
CA GLY A 23 20.54 -14.28 -13.34
C GLY A 23 19.71 -12.98 -13.44
N ARG A 24 18.46 -13.06 -13.90
CA ARG A 24 17.53 -11.94 -13.97
C ARG A 24 16.34 -12.16 -13.04
N PHE A 25 15.84 -11.06 -12.48
CA PHE A 25 14.59 -11.03 -11.73
C PHE A 25 13.49 -10.46 -12.61
N THR A 26 12.39 -11.19 -12.73
CA THR A 26 11.21 -10.75 -13.49
C THR A 26 10.01 -10.68 -12.56
N PHE A 27 9.36 -9.53 -12.53
CA PHE A 27 8.14 -9.32 -11.76
C PHE A 27 6.98 -10.00 -12.47
N GLN A 28 6.30 -10.93 -11.77
CA GLN A 28 5.17 -11.72 -12.28
C GLN A 28 3.82 -11.26 -11.73
N GLY A 29 3.83 -10.31 -10.80
CA GLY A 29 2.61 -9.82 -10.17
C GLY A 29 2.71 -9.76 -8.65
N SER A 30 1.57 -9.65 -8.00
CA SER A 30 1.47 -9.52 -6.54
C SER A 30 0.32 -10.33 -5.96
N VAL A 31 0.50 -10.80 -4.74
CA VAL A 31 -0.58 -11.30 -3.90
C VAL A 31 -0.88 -10.22 -2.86
N LEU A 32 -1.99 -9.52 -3.03
CA LEU A 32 -2.45 -8.51 -2.06
C LEU A 32 -2.77 -9.21 -0.74
N ASN A 33 -2.37 -8.58 0.36
CA ASN A 33 -2.46 -9.13 1.71
C ASN A 33 -1.73 -10.48 1.91
N GLY A 34 -0.89 -10.90 0.95
CA GLY A 34 -0.05 -12.09 1.08
C GLY A 34 1.01 -12.01 2.18
N MET A 35 1.17 -10.84 2.82
CA MET A 35 2.07 -10.57 3.95
C MET A 35 1.33 -10.01 5.16
N ALA A 36 0.03 -10.32 5.30
CA ALA A 36 -0.82 -9.79 6.37
C ALA A 36 -0.31 -10.12 7.80
N GLN A 37 0.45 -11.21 7.97
CA GLN A 37 1.10 -11.56 9.24
C GLN A 37 2.10 -10.50 9.73
N HIS A 38 2.58 -9.61 8.85
CA HIS A 38 3.49 -8.51 9.17
C HIS A 38 2.78 -7.15 9.27
N TRP A 39 1.44 -7.14 9.37
CA TRP A 39 0.64 -5.93 9.32
C TRP A 39 1.11 -4.86 10.30
N SER A 40 1.24 -5.19 11.59
CA SER A 40 1.60 -4.23 12.62
C SER A 40 2.97 -3.58 12.38
N MET A 41 3.95 -4.36 11.94
CA MET A 41 5.29 -3.85 11.60
C MET A 41 5.23 -2.90 10.40
N LEU A 42 4.48 -3.26 9.36
CA LEU A 42 4.36 -2.46 8.14
C LEU A 42 3.48 -1.22 8.36
N GLU A 43 2.53 -1.26 9.28
CA GLU A 43 1.73 -0.10 9.67
C GLU A 43 2.58 0.94 10.43
N ILE A 44 3.46 0.50 11.33
CA ILE A 44 4.44 1.36 12.00
C ILE A 44 5.37 2.00 10.97
N LEU A 45 5.90 1.20 10.03
CA LEU A 45 6.75 1.73 8.95
C LEU A 45 6.01 2.76 8.09
N ALA A 46 4.75 2.50 7.73
CA ALA A 46 3.93 3.44 6.97
C ALA A 46 3.81 4.79 7.68
N SER A 47 3.56 4.78 8.99
CA SER A 47 3.49 5.99 9.82
C SER A 47 4.82 6.73 9.86
N GLN A 48 5.93 6.01 10.05
CA GLN A 48 7.28 6.61 10.05
C GLN A 48 7.63 7.27 8.70
N ILE A 49 7.25 6.65 7.58
CA ILE A 49 7.45 7.23 6.24
C ILE A 49 6.63 8.51 6.09
N ALA A 50 5.36 8.50 6.48
CA ALA A 50 4.50 9.68 6.37
C ALA A 50 5.01 10.84 7.25
N GLU A 51 5.43 10.56 8.48
CA GLU A 51 6.02 11.55 9.39
C GLU A 51 7.31 12.15 8.83
N ALA A 52 8.19 11.32 8.26
CA ALA A 52 9.45 11.76 7.65
C ALA A 52 9.25 12.54 6.35
N MET A 53 8.15 12.29 5.65
CA MET A 53 7.83 12.88 4.34
C MET A 53 6.40 13.46 4.33
N PRO A 54 6.11 14.52 5.10
CA PRO A 54 4.74 15.04 5.28
C PRO A 54 4.11 15.64 4.02
N MET A 55 4.92 15.86 2.95
CA MET A 55 4.43 16.28 1.64
C MET A 55 3.77 15.15 0.84
N LEU A 56 3.93 13.89 1.25
CA LEU A 56 3.28 12.77 0.56
C LEU A 56 1.77 12.87 0.74
N THR A 57 1.04 12.93 -0.36
CA THR A 57 -0.44 12.97 -0.37
C THR A 57 -0.98 12.02 -1.42
N GLY A 58 -2.03 11.27 -1.06
CA GLY A 58 -2.71 10.34 -1.94
C GLY A 58 -2.20 8.91 -1.82
N TYR A 59 -2.27 8.15 -2.92
CA TYR A 59 -1.84 6.76 -2.95
C TYR A 59 -0.32 6.65 -3.08
N ILE A 60 0.28 5.91 -2.18
CA ILE A 60 1.74 5.67 -2.14
C ILE A 60 1.99 4.16 -2.12
N GLY A 61 2.76 3.67 -3.09
CA GLY A 61 3.35 2.33 -3.07
C GLY A 61 4.71 2.38 -2.35
N VAL A 62 4.99 1.37 -1.53
CA VAL A 62 6.29 1.23 -0.87
C VAL A 62 6.80 -0.18 -1.10
N ASP A 63 7.97 -0.29 -1.70
CA ASP A 63 8.66 -1.55 -1.90
C ASP A 63 9.65 -1.78 -0.77
N VAL A 64 9.52 -2.95 -0.12
CA VAL A 64 10.32 -3.31 1.05
C VAL A 64 10.90 -4.71 0.92
N ILE A 65 12.01 -4.94 1.63
CA ILE A 65 12.55 -6.28 1.88
C ILE A 65 12.44 -6.58 3.37
N LEU A 66 11.84 -7.73 3.68
CA LEU A 66 11.87 -8.30 5.03
C LEU A 66 13.12 -9.17 5.19
N HIS A 67 13.82 -8.99 6.29
CA HIS A 67 15.01 -9.75 6.64
C HIS A 67 15.08 -10.00 8.15
N GLU A 68 16.05 -10.79 8.63
CA GLU A 68 16.16 -11.15 10.05
C GLU A 68 16.28 -9.92 10.99
N GLY A 69 16.87 -8.83 10.52
CA GLY A 69 17.03 -7.58 11.26
C GLY A 69 15.80 -6.64 11.18
N GLY A 70 14.74 -7.01 10.47
CA GLY A 70 13.53 -6.19 10.33
C GLY A 70 13.10 -5.93 8.89
N VAL A 71 12.89 -4.66 8.54
CA VAL A 71 12.40 -4.24 7.22
C VAL A 71 13.27 -3.13 6.65
N SER A 72 13.64 -3.25 5.38
CA SER A 72 14.35 -2.21 4.62
C SER A 72 13.46 -1.67 3.50
N VAL A 73 13.34 -0.34 3.41
CA VAL A 73 12.66 0.33 2.32
C VAL A 73 13.58 0.39 1.11
N LEU A 74 13.11 -0.08 -0.04
CA LEU A 74 13.84 0.00 -1.31
C LEU A 74 13.40 1.21 -2.11
N GLU A 75 12.08 1.43 -2.21
CA GLU A 75 11.52 2.46 -3.06
C GLU A 75 10.20 2.98 -2.48
N ILE A 76 9.98 4.28 -2.62
CA ILE A 76 8.71 4.95 -2.31
C ILE A 76 8.15 5.50 -3.62
N ASN A 77 6.98 5.00 -4.02
CA ASN A 77 6.33 5.28 -5.30
C ASN A 77 5.06 6.13 -5.08
N PRO A 78 5.12 7.46 -5.19
CA PRO A 78 3.95 8.33 -5.05
C PRO A 78 3.09 8.30 -6.33
N ARG A 79 2.61 7.12 -6.68
CA ARG A 79 1.80 6.84 -7.87
C ARG A 79 1.02 5.54 -7.70
N LEU A 80 0.03 5.30 -8.54
CA LEU A 80 -0.61 3.99 -8.63
C LEU A 80 0.42 2.93 -9.06
N THR A 81 0.42 1.79 -8.38
CA THR A 81 1.26 0.64 -8.68
C THR A 81 0.42 -0.51 -9.24
N THR A 82 1.04 -1.56 -9.76
CA THR A 82 0.32 -2.75 -10.28
C THR A 82 -0.64 -3.35 -9.24
N SER A 83 -0.27 -3.33 -7.97
CA SER A 83 -1.12 -3.84 -6.88
C SER A 83 -2.43 -3.05 -6.72
N TYR A 84 -2.51 -1.81 -7.21
CA TYR A 84 -3.74 -1.02 -7.15
C TYR A 84 -4.91 -1.70 -7.89
N ALA A 85 -4.62 -2.43 -8.97
CA ALA A 85 -5.63 -3.13 -9.76
C ALA A 85 -6.41 -4.18 -8.93
N GLY A 86 -5.76 -4.80 -7.93
CA GLY A 86 -6.39 -5.78 -7.05
C GLY A 86 -7.05 -5.21 -5.80
N LEU A 87 -6.87 -3.91 -5.50
CA LEU A 87 -7.33 -3.32 -4.24
C LEU A 87 -8.83 -3.38 -4.06
N HIS A 88 -9.62 -3.21 -5.12
CA HIS A 88 -11.08 -3.30 -5.01
C HIS A 88 -11.52 -4.66 -4.45
N GLY A 89 -10.98 -5.76 -4.98
CA GLY A 89 -11.26 -7.10 -4.49
C GLY A 89 -10.72 -7.37 -3.09
N ALA A 90 -9.53 -6.84 -2.79
CA ALA A 90 -8.89 -7.03 -1.48
C ALA A 90 -9.62 -6.28 -0.36
N LEU A 91 -10.05 -5.05 -0.61
CA LEU A 91 -10.71 -4.19 0.39
C LEU A 91 -12.22 -4.40 0.43
N VAL A 92 -12.82 -4.97 -0.61
CA VAL A 92 -14.28 -4.98 -0.88
C VAL A 92 -14.84 -3.55 -0.77
N TYR A 93 -14.04 -2.61 -1.20
CA TYR A 93 -14.33 -1.18 -1.19
C TYR A 93 -13.65 -0.51 -2.39
N ASN A 94 -14.26 0.52 -2.95
CA ASN A 94 -13.69 1.21 -4.11
C ASN A 94 -12.47 2.06 -3.69
N PRO A 95 -11.23 1.69 -4.11
CA PRO A 95 -10.04 2.43 -3.72
C PRO A 95 -9.99 3.85 -4.29
N ALA A 96 -10.63 4.12 -5.42
CA ALA A 96 -10.74 5.47 -5.96
C ALA A 96 -11.63 6.34 -5.06
N ARG A 97 -12.67 5.77 -4.46
CA ARG A 97 -13.53 6.48 -3.50
C ARG A 97 -12.73 6.87 -2.25
N LEU A 98 -11.88 5.97 -1.72
CA LEU A 98 -11.00 6.28 -0.59
C LEU A 98 -10.08 7.47 -0.89
N LEU A 99 -9.52 7.50 -2.11
CA LEU A 99 -8.63 8.58 -2.52
C LEU A 99 -9.37 9.92 -2.67
N ILE A 100 -10.59 9.90 -3.23
CA ILE A 100 -11.43 11.10 -3.34
C ILE A 100 -11.83 11.61 -1.95
N ASP A 101 -12.24 10.72 -1.05
CA ASP A 101 -12.62 11.07 0.32
C ASP A 101 -11.43 11.64 1.11
N LEU A 102 -10.22 11.06 0.93
CA LEU A 102 -8.99 11.60 1.50
C LEU A 102 -8.74 13.05 1.05
N ILE A 103 -8.75 13.28 -0.27
CA ILE A 103 -8.48 14.60 -0.86
C ILE A 103 -9.55 15.62 -0.43
N TYR A 104 -10.83 15.21 -0.44
CA TYR A 104 -11.93 16.07 -0.03
C TYR A 104 -11.82 16.46 1.45
N ASN A 105 -11.58 15.49 2.35
CA ASN A 105 -11.42 15.77 3.78
C ASN A 105 -10.19 16.62 4.06
N SER A 106 -9.08 16.37 3.35
CA SER A 106 -7.88 17.20 3.44
C SER A 106 -8.13 18.67 3.08
N ALA A 107 -8.94 18.92 2.04
CA ALA A 107 -9.18 20.25 1.52
C ALA A 107 -10.30 21.01 2.25
N PHE A 108 -11.33 20.32 2.74
CA PHE A 108 -12.60 20.94 3.13
C PHE A 108 -13.13 20.54 4.52
N SER A 109 -12.48 19.61 5.21
CA SER A 109 -12.93 19.12 6.51
C SER A 109 -11.87 19.29 7.59
N SER A 110 -12.29 19.71 8.77
CA SER A 110 -11.43 19.74 9.97
C SER A 110 -11.41 18.39 10.72
N ALA A 111 -12.32 17.47 10.38
CA ALA A 111 -12.45 16.18 11.05
C ALA A 111 -11.35 15.18 10.67
N GLY A 112 -10.61 15.44 9.59
CA GLY A 112 -9.60 14.52 9.06
C GLY A 112 -10.22 13.37 8.26
N PHE A 113 -9.36 12.49 7.75
CA PHE A 113 -9.77 11.29 7.01
C PHE A 113 -9.63 10.06 7.91
N GLU A 114 -10.61 9.16 7.84
CA GLU A 114 -10.56 7.84 8.47
C GLU A 114 -10.95 6.76 7.47
N LEU A 115 -10.33 5.59 7.58
CA LEU A 115 -10.73 4.44 6.77
C LEU A 115 -12.13 3.96 7.18
N PRO A 116 -12.99 3.61 6.23
CA PRO A 116 -14.28 3.01 6.53
C PRO A 116 -14.13 1.74 7.38
N VAL A 117 -14.99 1.57 8.37
CA VAL A 117 -14.95 0.43 9.32
C VAL A 117 -15.25 -0.92 8.67
N ASN A 118 -15.87 -0.94 7.51
CA ASN A 118 -16.26 -2.14 6.77
C ASN A 118 -15.21 -2.59 5.73
N ILE A 119 -14.04 -1.96 5.67
CA ILE A 119 -12.95 -2.40 4.80
C ILE A 119 -12.49 -3.80 5.20
N GLN A 120 -12.41 -4.68 4.20
CA GLN A 120 -11.89 -6.04 4.34
C GLN A 120 -10.41 -6.11 3.98
N ARG A 121 -9.80 -7.28 4.22
CA ARG A 121 -8.38 -7.55 3.91
C ARG A 121 -8.25 -8.93 3.27
N ASN A 122 -8.95 -9.12 2.15
CA ASN A 122 -8.93 -10.37 1.41
C ASN A 122 -7.60 -10.54 0.67
N MET A 123 -7.15 -11.79 0.50
CA MET A 123 -6.07 -12.09 -0.43
C MET A 123 -6.60 -12.05 -1.86
N VAL A 124 -5.91 -11.31 -2.72
CA VAL A 124 -6.21 -11.21 -4.16
C VAL A 124 -4.91 -11.30 -4.94
N GLU A 125 -4.88 -12.17 -5.94
CA GLU A 125 -3.75 -12.27 -6.84
C GLU A 125 -3.94 -11.36 -8.06
N VAL A 126 -2.91 -10.59 -8.38
CA VAL A 126 -2.79 -9.80 -9.60
C VAL A 126 -1.57 -10.32 -10.36
N SER A 127 -1.78 -10.86 -11.54
CA SER A 127 -0.71 -11.34 -12.42
C SER A 127 -0.46 -10.35 -13.53
N VAL A 128 0.81 -10.21 -13.93
CA VAL A 128 1.22 -9.50 -15.14
C VAL A 128 1.42 -10.55 -16.22
N HIS A 129 0.70 -10.40 -17.32
CA HIS A 129 0.88 -11.20 -18.53
C HIS A 129 1.52 -10.33 -19.60
N ASP A 130 2.57 -10.84 -20.24
CA ASP A 130 3.18 -10.24 -21.41
C ASP A 130 2.30 -10.43 -22.65
#